data_45e0ce93edc77771b0a867712818a94f
#
_entry.id   45e0ce93edc77771b0a867712818a94f
#
_cell.length_a   1.000
_cell.length_b   1.000
_cell.length_c   1.000
_cell.angle_alpha   90.00
_cell.angle_beta   90.00
_cell.angle_gamma   90.00
#
_symmetry.space_group_name_H-M   'P 1'
#
loop_
_entity.id
_entity.type
_entity.pdbx_description
1 polymer ?
#
loop_
_entity_poly.entity_id
_entity_poly.type
_entity_poly.pdbx_seq_one_letter_code
_entity_poly.pdbx_strand_id
1 'polypeptide(L)'
;LHQFDNLSKEQQKWMRMAKAEIEEKGAMSARTITSNLIEKGVPRLNSNRLSKLLNMYGEEINIIKGHRKGEYMCVNREGLIIKDNWAYAAGFLDADGYITITERGEPRAGFIATGDRGRMHCEELHKHIGAGVLQLDQKVYKDGQRSQHRVSFYAKDDLSKLLDKLTPHLRMKDMQAKAVMAYIRETDRVKKTQLKRFVQFSNREGTAKGERSLQDWGVDRDTVMSWAEGL
;
A
#
# COMPACT_ATOMS: atom_id res chain seq x y z
N LEU A 1 -4.38 -5.37 -22.70
CA LEU A 1 -3.33 -4.39 -22.37
C LEU A 1 -3.12 -3.52 -23.60
N HIS A 2 -3.40 -2.23 -23.49
CA HIS A 2 -3.09 -1.26 -24.53
C HIS A 2 -1.58 -0.97 -24.42
N GLN A 3 -0.83 -1.18 -25.49
CA GLN A 3 0.61 -0.90 -25.50
C GLN A 3 0.84 0.50 -26.07
N PHE A 4 1.52 1.35 -25.32
CA PHE A 4 1.92 2.71 -25.76
C PHE A 4 2.66 2.70 -27.12
N ASP A 5 3.43 1.66 -27.38
CA ASP A 5 4.17 1.48 -28.63
C ASP A 5 3.25 1.27 -29.85
N ASN A 6 1.99 0.91 -29.67
CA ASN A 6 1.00 0.77 -30.73
C ASN A 6 0.43 2.13 -31.20
N LEU A 7 0.75 3.21 -30.51
CA LEU A 7 0.37 4.56 -30.91
C LEU A 7 1.18 5.04 -32.13
N SER A 8 0.57 5.89 -32.96
CA SER A 8 1.33 6.58 -34.00
C SER A 8 2.49 7.40 -33.40
N LYS A 9 3.56 7.60 -34.17
CA LYS A 9 4.71 8.42 -33.75
C LYS A 9 4.28 9.83 -33.28
N GLU A 10 3.27 10.41 -33.93
CA GLU A 10 2.71 11.71 -33.54
C GLU A 10 2.00 11.65 -32.18
N GLN A 11 1.19 10.62 -31.93
CA GLN A 11 0.52 10.44 -30.65
C GLN A 11 1.49 10.17 -29.52
N GLN A 12 2.51 9.34 -29.73
CA GLN A 12 3.60 9.14 -28.79
C GLN A 12 4.33 10.45 -28.46
N LYS A 13 4.59 11.28 -29.48
CA LYS A 13 5.19 12.61 -29.30
C LYS A 13 4.31 13.50 -28.41
N TRP A 14 3.00 13.57 -28.68
CA TRP A 14 2.07 14.35 -27.85
C TRP A 14 2.06 13.88 -26.39
N MET A 15 2.04 12.59 -26.16
CA MET A 15 2.05 12.02 -24.83
C MET A 15 3.34 12.32 -24.05
N ARG A 16 4.50 12.23 -24.72
CA ARG A 16 5.79 12.59 -24.11
C ARG A 16 5.87 14.09 -23.81
N MET A 17 5.36 14.95 -24.68
CA MET A 17 5.31 16.38 -24.44
C MET A 17 4.33 16.73 -23.31
N ALA A 18 3.17 16.07 -23.25
CA ALA A 18 2.23 16.23 -22.15
C ALA A 18 2.87 15.81 -20.80
N LYS A 19 3.64 14.72 -20.80
CA LYS A 19 4.41 14.29 -19.63
C LYS A 19 5.38 15.37 -19.18
N ALA A 20 6.19 15.91 -20.08
CA ALA A 20 7.14 16.97 -19.76
C ALA A 20 6.47 18.23 -19.18
N GLU A 21 5.31 18.65 -19.73
CA GLU A 21 4.52 19.75 -19.17
C GLU A 21 4.05 19.49 -17.74
N ILE A 22 3.59 18.28 -17.47
CA ILE A 22 3.13 17.91 -16.13
C ILE A 22 4.31 17.79 -15.16
N GLU A 23 5.45 17.29 -15.58
CA GLU A 23 6.67 17.19 -14.78
C GLU A 23 7.20 18.58 -14.39
N GLU A 24 7.16 19.54 -15.34
CA GLU A 24 7.63 20.91 -15.13
C GLU A 24 6.69 21.72 -14.25
N LYS A 25 5.37 21.64 -14.49
CA LYS A 25 4.38 22.58 -13.94
C LYS A 25 3.44 21.96 -12.91
N GLY A 26 3.56 20.65 -12.66
CA GLY A 26 2.69 19.92 -11.75
C GLY A 26 1.37 19.45 -12.37
N ALA A 27 0.43 19.02 -11.53
CA ALA A 27 -0.85 18.47 -11.98
C ALA A 27 -1.70 19.50 -12.73
N MET A 28 -2.19 19.13 -13.91
CA MET A 28 -3.00 20.01 -14.77
C MET A 28 -4.04 19.27 -15.60
N SER A 29 -5.05 20.03 -16.08
CA SER A 29 -6.11 19.46 -16.93
C SER A 29 -5.61 19.19 -18.35
N ALA A 30 -6.26 18.25 -19.04
CA ALA A 30 -5.97 18.00 -20.46
C ALA A 30 -6.16 19.26 -21.32
N ARG A 31 -7.11 20.15 -20.95
CA ARG A 31 -7.31 21.44 -21.64
C ARG A 31 -6.09 22.35 -21.47
N THR A 32 -5.58 22.49 -20.25
CA THR A 32 -4.39 23.30 -19.95
C THR A 32 -3.17 22.75 -20.65
N ILE A 33 -2.95 21.44 -20.59
CA ILE A 33 -1.84 20.77 -21.32
C ILE A 33 -1.95 21.07 -22.82
N THR A 34 -3.13 20.91 -23.40
CA THR A 34 -3.35 21.17 -24.84
C THR A 34 -3.03 22.61 -25.19
N SER A 35 -3.48 23.61 -24.42
CA SER A 35 -3.17 25.02 -24.67
C SER A 35 -1.65 25.27 -24.66
N ASN A 36 -0.96 24.78 -23.64
CA ASN A 36 0.48 24.94 -23.52
C ASN A 36 1.23 24.29 -24.71
N LEU A 37 0.78 23.12 -25.15
CA LEU A 37 1.42 22.41 -26.27
C LEU A 37 1.15 23.11 -27.61
N ILE A 38 -0.03 23.71 -27.81
CA ILE A 38 -0.33 24.53 -29.01
C ILE A 38 0.57 25.76 -29.05
N GLU A 39 0.75 26.45 -27.92
CA GLU A 39 1.68 27.59 -27.78
C GLU A 39 3.13 27.19 -28.08
N LYS A 40 3.52 25.96 -27.78
CA LYS A 40 4.83 25.37 -28.13
C LYS A 40 4.91 24.83 -29.56
N GLY A 41 3.91 25.13 -30.40
CA GLY A 41 3.94 24.79 -31.82
C GLY A 41 3.46 23.38 -32.18
N VAL A 42 2.63 22.75 -31.34
CA VAL A 42 1.98 21.46 -31.67
C VAL A 42 0.62 21.74 -32.33
N PRO A 43 0.54 21.75 -33.67
CA PRO A 43 -0.71 22.06 -34.35
C PRO A 43 -1.70 20.90 -34.22
N ARG A 44 -3.00 21.23 -34.28
CA ARG A 44 -4.11 20.26 -34.35
C ARG A 44 -4.30 19.33 -33.14
N LEU A 45 -3.68 19.63 -31.99
CA LEU A 45 -3.94 18.89 -30.78
C LEU A 45 -5.31 19.28 -30.20
N ASN A 46 -6.14 18.30 -29.89
CA ASN A 46 -7.46 18.50 -29.31
C ASN A 46 -7.48 17.92 -27.87
N SER A 47 -8.02 18.69 -26.92
CA SER A 47 -8.03 18.30 -25.50
C SER A 47 -8.80 17.00 -25.23
N ASN A 48 -9.89 16.74 -25.97
CA ASN A 48 -10.66 15.50 -25.84
C ASN A 48 -9.84 14.28 -26.33
N ARG A 49 -9.11 14.46 -27.43
CA ARG A 49 -8.23 13.41 -27.97
C ARG A 49 -7.06 13.15 -27.02
N LEU A 50 -6.43 14.21 -26.52
CA LEU A 50 -5.36 14.07 -25.53
C LEU A 50 -5.87 13.41 -24.26
N SER A 51 -7.04 13.80 -23.74
CA SER A 51 -7.64 13.17 -22.56
C SER A 51 -7.90 11.68 -22.75
N LYS A 52 -8.39 11.27 -23.94
CA LYS A 52 -8.56 9.84 -24.27
C LYS A 52 -7.21 9.11 -24.24
N LEU A 53 -6.18 9.67 -24.86
CA LEU A 53 -4.84 9.07 -24.85
C LEU A 53 -4.27 8.96 -23.44
N LEU A 54 -4.38 10.01 -22.63
CA LEU A 54 -3.93 10.00 -21.23
C LEU A 54 -4.68 8.98 -20.37
N ASN A 55 -5.99 8.80 -20.61
CA ASN A 55 -6.78 7.78 -19.90
C ASN A 55 -6.43 6.34 -20.31
N MET A 56 -6.04 6.12 -21.55
CA MET A 56 -5.76 4.77 -22.07
C MET A 56 -4.32 4.34 -21.87
N TYR A 57 -3.38 5.27 -22.01
CA TYR A 57 -1.94 4.98 -22.08
C TYR A 57 -1.10 5.76 -21.07
N GLY A 58 -1.70 6.67 -20.32
CA GLY A 58 -0.97 7.55 -19.39
C GLY A 58 -0.17 6.76 -18.36
N GLU A 59 -0.73 5.70 -17.81
CA GLU A 59 -0.06 4.86 -16.82
C GLU A 59 1.24 4.22 -17.34
N GLU A 60 1.31 3.88 -18.64
CA GLU A 60 2.50 3.30 -19.24
C GLU A 60 3.68 4.28 -19.31
N ILE A 61 3.39 5.58 -19.26
CA ILE A 61 4.39 6.64 -19.23
C ILE A 61 4.40 7.43 -17.92
N ASN A 62 3.87 6.83 -16.87
CA ASN A 62 3.82 7.41 -15.52
C ASN A 62 2.95 8.67 -15.37
N ILE A 63 1.90 8.79 -16.15
CA ILE A 63 0.85 9.80 -15.97
C ILE A 63 -0.40 9.13 -15.41
N ILE A 64 -0.92 9.65 -14.31
CA ILE A 64 -2.17 9.20 -13.69
C ILE A 64 -3.16 10.35 -13.54
N LYS A 65 -4.41 10.03 -13.24
CA LYS A 65 -5.42 11.04 -12.88
C LYS A 65 -5.01 11.76 -11.60
N GLY A 66 -5.11 13.07 -11.62
CA GLY A 66 -4.84 13.92 -10.46
C GLY A 66 -5.99 13.90 -9.44
N HIS A 67 -5.82 14.68 -8.38
CA HIS A 67 -6.79 14.75 -7.29
C HIS A 67 -8.10 15.45 -7.66
N ARG A 68 -8.06 16.36 -8.65
CA ARG A 68 -9.26 17.06 -9.13
C ARG A 68 -9.77 16.38 -10.39
N LYS A 69 -11.09 16.44 -10.59
CA LYS A 69 -11.74 15.88 -11.79
C LYS A 69 -11.13 16.45 -13.06
N GLY A 70 -10.64 15.58 -13.94
CA GLY A 70 -10.05 15.97 -15.22
C GLY A 70 -8.60 16.44 -15.18
N GLU A 71 -7.92 16.38 -14.03
CA GLU A 71 -6.49 16.61 -13.91
C GLU A 71 -5.68 15.34 -14.17
N TYR A 72 -4.45 15.54 -14.62
CA TYR A 72 -3.43 14.52 -14.80
C TYR A 72 -2.17 14.96 -14.06
N MET A 73 -1.44 14.01 -13.51
CA MET A 73 -0.18 14.25 -12.80
C MET A 73 0.84 13.18 -13.19
N CYS A 74 2.11 13.57 -13.22
CA CYS A 74 3.18 12.61 -13.32
C CYS A 74 3.45 11.98 -11.97
N VAL A 75 3.69 10.67 -12.01
CA VAL A 75 4.15 9.91 -10.86
C VAL A 75 5.60 9.54 -11.14
N ASN A 76 6.48 10.02 -10.29
CA ASN A 76 7.86 9.54 -10.34
C ASN A 76 7.88 8.12 -9.76
N ARG A 77 7.76 7.13 -10.64
CA ARG A 77 7.85 5.72 -10.22
C ARG A 77 9.23 5.37 -9.67
N GLU A 78 10.27 6.09 -10.08
CA GLU A 78 11.61 5.90 -9.50
C GLU A 78 11.66 6.31 -8.03
N GLY A 79 10.89 7.33 -7.63
CA GLY A 79 10.73 7.73 -6.23
C GLY A 79 9.80 6.83 -5.41
N LEU A 80 8.97 6.00 -6.08
CA LEU A 80 8.10 5.01 -5.46
C LEU A 80 8.72 3.60 -5.45
N ILE A 81 9.82 3.38 -6.17
CA ILE A 81 10.52 2.09 -6.14
C ILE A 81 11.09 1.90 -4.74
N ILE A 82 10.46 1.01 -4.01
CA ILE A 82 10.97 0.49 -2.73
C ILE A 82 12.16 -0.41 -3.07
N LYS A 83 13.26 0.20 -3.50
CA LYS A 83 14.52 -0.52 -3.72
C LYS A 83 15.03 -0.96 -2.36
N ASP A 84 14.94 -2.26 -2.08
CA ASP A 84 15.51 -2.94 -0.91
C ASP A 84 15.29 -2.25 0.46
N ASN A 85 14.22 -1.43 0.57
CA ASN A 85 14.00 -0.63 1.76
C ASN A 85 12.91 -1.24 2.65
N TRP A 86 13.27 -2.31 3.35
CA TRP A 86 12.43 -2.93 4.36
C TRP A 86 12.03 -1.95 5.47
N ALA A 87 12.88 -0.95 5.75
CA ALA A 87 12.56 0.12 6.69
C ALA A 87 11.37 0.96 6.24
N TYR A 88 11.25 1.26 4.92
CA TYR A 88 10.10 1.95 4.39
C TYR A 88 8.80 1.10 4.50
N ALA A 89 8.90 -0.17 4.13
CA ALA A 89 7.75 -1.09 4.24
C ALA A 89 7.31 -1.26 5.72
N ALA A 90 8.27 -1.32 6.65
CA ALA A 90 7.98 -1.37 8.08
C ALA A 90 7.29 -0.09 8.58
N GLY A 91 7.78 1.09 8.18
CA GLY A 91 7.14 2.36 8.52
C GLY A 91 5.72 2.46 7.98
N PHE A 92 5.48 1.96 6.76
CA PHE A 92 4.14 1.91 6.20
C PHE A 92 3.23 0.90 6.93
N LEU A 93 3.78 -0.27 7.33
CA LEU A 93 3.04 -1.23 8.15
C LEU A 93 2.70 -0.65 9.53
N ASP A 94 3.63 0.09 10.14
CA ASP A 94 3.40 0.77 11.42
C ASP A 94 2.26 1.80 11.33
N ALA A 95 2.20 2.58 10.24
CA ALA A 95 1.19 3.61 10.06
C ALA A 95 -0.18 3.03 9.66
N ASP A 96 -0.27 2.44 8.47
CA ASP A 96 -1.53 2.07 7.82
C ASP A 96 -1.71 0.56 7.64
N GLY A 97 -0.78 -0.24 8.16
CA GLY A 97 -0.87 -1.69 8.11
C GLY A 97 -1.52 -2.30 9.35
N TYR A 98 -1.66 -3.61 9.32
CA TYR A 98 -2.13 -4.40 10.46
C TYR A 98 -1.30 -5.67 10.65
N ILE A 99 -1.15 -6.06 11.92
CA ILE A 99 -0.64 -7.38 12.34
C ILE A 99 -1.65 -7.90 13.36
N THR A 100 -2.23 -9.08 13.13
CA THR A 100 -3.30 -9.59 13.98
C THR A 100 -3.34 -11.12 14.02
N ILE A 101 -4.04 -11.64 15.01
CA ILE A 101 -4.50 -13.02 15.06
C ILE A 101 -6.03 -12.97 15.20
N THR A 102 -6.74 -13.54 14.24
CA THR A 102 -8.20 -13.51 14.22
C THR A 102 -8.80 -14.29 15.39
N GLU A 103 -10.11 -14.14 15.62
CA GLU A 103 -10.83 -14.93 16.63
C GLU A 103 -10.72 -16.44 16.37
N ARG A 104 -10.58 -16.84 15.11
CA ARG A 104 -10.38 -18.24 14.71
C ARG A 104 -8.93 -18.74 14.89
N GLY A 105 -8.02 -17.86 15.34
CA GLY A 105 -6.61 -18.22 15.54
C GLY A 105 -5.77 -18.18 14.27
N GLU A 106 -6.20 -17.44 13.25
CA GLU A 106 -5.47 -17.27 11.99
C GLU A 106 -4.56 -16.03 12.10
N PRO A 107 -3.23 -16.19 12.06
CA PRO A 107 -2.32 -15.05 12.03
C PRO A 107 -2.38 -14.36 10.67
N ARG A 108 -2.36 -13.03 10.67
CA ARG A 108 -2.44 -12.22 9.46
C ARG A 108 -1.66 -10.92 9.61
N ALA A 109 -1.09 -10.45 8.52
CA ALA A 109 -0.59 -9.08 8.40
C ALA A 109 -0.96 -8.52 7.03
N GLY A 110 -0.90 -7.20 6.90
CA GLY A 110 -1.12 -6.60 5.59
C GLY A 110 -0.98 -5.09 5.60
N PHE A 111 -0.81 -4.58 4.40
CA PHE A 111 -0.74 -3.17 4.09
C PHE A 111 -2.09 -2.71 3.52
N ILE A 112 -2.55 -1.53 3.90
CA ILE A 112 -3.79 -0.94 3.40
C ILE A 112 -3.49 0.47 2.91
N ALA A 113 -3.96 0.79 1.71
CA ALA A 113 -3.88 2.13 1.17
C ALA A 113 -5.18 2.50 0.45
N THR A 114 -5.42 3.79 0.21
CA THR A 114 -6.63 4.28 -0.43
C THR A 114 -6.33 5.18 -1.62
N GLY A 115 -7.23 5.15 -2.61
CA GLY A 115 -7.14 5.97 -3.82
C GLY A 115 -6.03 5.53 -4.78
N ASP A 116 -5.89 6.24 -5.90
CA ASP A 116 -5.05 5.82 -7.02
C ASP A 116 -3.55 5.67 -6.65
N ARG A 117 -3.02 6.56 -5.81
CA ARG A 117 -1.64 6.42 -5.30
C ARG A 117 -1.49 5.21 -4.40
N GLY A 118 -2.50 4.95 -3.57
CA GLY A 118 -2.53 3.77 -2.72
C GLY A 118 -2.56 2.47 -3.52
N ARG A 119 -3.28 2.44 -4.64
CA ARG A 119 -3.28 1.32 -5.58
C ARG A 119 -1.87 1.02 -6.07
N MET A 120 -1.22 2.03 -6.66
CA MET A 120 0.15 1.88 -7.18
C MET A 120 1.12 1.42 -6.09
N HIS A 121 1.00 2.00 -4.91
CA HIS A 121 1.83 1.65 -3.78
C HIS A 121 1.65 0.18 -3.34
N CYS A 122 0.42 -0.32 -3.28
CA CYS A 122 0.15 -1.73 -2.98
C CYS A 122 0.69 -2.66 -4.09
N GLU A 123 0.56 -2.28 -5.37
CA GLU A 123 1.12 -3.03 -6.49
C GLU A 123 2.66 -3.13 -6.40
N GLU A 124 3.33 -2.03 -6.07
CA GLU A 124 4.79 -2.00 -5.90
C GLU A 124 5.27 -2.79 -4.68
N LEU A 125 4.60 -2.64 -3.53
CA LEU A 125 4.87 -3.43 -2.33
C LEU A 125 4.74 -4.93 -2.62
N HIS A 126 3.65 -5.34 -3.24
CA HIS A 126 3.42 -6.74 -3.60
C HIS A 126 4.51 -7.27 -4.52
N LYS A 127 4.89 -6.50 -5.54
CA LYS A 127 5.99 -6.85 -6.46
C LYS A 127 7.34 -6.95 -5.74
N HIS A 128 7.63 -6.01 -4.83
CA HIS A 128 8.88 -5.98 -4.08
C HIS A 128 8.99 -7.16 -3.10
N ILE A 129 7.91 -7.42 -2.36
CA ILE A 129 7.88 -8.50 -1.36
C ILE A 129 7.85 -9.87 -2.05
N GLY A 130 7.22 -9.96 -3.24
CA GLY A 130 7.13 -11.20 -4.02
C GLY A 130 6.22 -12.26 -3.41
N ALA A 131 5.39 -11.90 -2.42
CA ALA A 131 4.48 -12.79 -1.71
C ALA A 131 3.21 -12.06 -1.27
N GLY A 132 2.24 -12.81 -0.74
CA GLY A 132 0.98 -12.26 -0.27
C GLY A 132 -0.09 -12.17 -1.36
N VAL A 133 -1.27 -11.68 -1.00
CA VAL A 133 -2.42 -11.53 -1.88
C VAL A 133 -2.71 -10.06 -2.12
N LEU A 134 -2.60 -9.62 -3.36
CA LEU A 134 -2.95 -8.26 -3.78
C LEU A 134 -4.46 -8.17 -4.04
N GLN A 135 -5.12 -7.26 -3.37
CA GLN A 135 -6.55 -6.96 -3.51
C GLN A 135 -6.72 -5.49 -3.86
N LEU A 136 -7.13 -5.21 -5.08
CA LEU A 136 -7.34 -3.87 -5.59
C LEU A 136 -8.83 -3.51 -5.62
N ASP A 137 -9.11 -2.20 -5.58
CA ASP A 137 -10.44 -1.62 -5.76
C ASP A 137 -11.53 -2.21 -4.85
N GLN A 138 -11.16 -2.53 -3.61
CA GLN A 138 -12.14 -2.98 -2.62
C GLN A 138 -13.12 -1.84 -2.33
N LYS A 139 -14.41 -2.08 -2.62
CA LYS A 139 -15.47 -1.12 -2.35
C LYS A 139 -15.57 -0.86 -0.85
N VAL A 140 -15.59 0.41 -0.48
CA VAL A 140 -15.90 0.83 0.88
C VAL A 140 -17.41 1.15 0.92
N TYR A 141 -18.11 0.66 1.93
CA TYR A 141 -19.57 0.66 2.03
C TYR A 141 -20.25 2.04 2.19
N LYS A 142 -19.48 3.12 2.20
CA LYS A 142 -20.03 4.48 2.35
C LYS A 142 -19.81 5.29 1.09
N ASP A 143 -20.85 5.94 0.60
CA ASP A 143 -20.77 6.87 -0.53
C ASP A 143 -19.71 7.94 -0.27
N GLY A 144 -18.91 8.22 -1.31
CA GLY A 144 -17.85 9.23 -1.26
C GLY A 144 -16.51 8.74 -0.69
N GLN A 145 -16.39 7.51 -0.22
CA GLN A 145 -15.10 6.95 0.21
C GLN A 145 -14.28 6.45 -0.99
N ARG A 146 -12.96 6.64 -0.90
CA ARG A 146 -12.01 6.14 -1.90
C ARG A 146 -11.90 4.62 -1.80
N SER A 147 -11.72 3.94 -2.95
CA SER A 147 -11.42 2.50 -2.98
C SER A 147 -10.22 2.17 -2.10
N GLN A 148 -10.30 1.06 -1.40
CA GLN A 148 -9.18 0.52 -0.62
C GLN A 148 -8.42 -0.52 -1.45
N HIS A 149 -7.11 -0.53 -1.27
CA HIS A 149 -6.19 -1.50 -1.85
C HIS A 149 -5.41 -2.16 -0.73
N ARG A 150 -5.14 -3.45 -0.86
CA ARG A 150 -4.49 -4.23 0.21
C ARG A 150 -3.47 -5.19 -0.36
N VAL A 151 -2.40 -5.39 0.41
CA VAL A 151 -1.52 -6.56 0.27
C VAL A 151 -1.63 -7.33 1.57
N SER A 152 -2.15 -8.54 1.51
CA SER A 152 -2.49 -9.35 2.70
C SER A 152 -1.72 -10.65 2.73
N PHE A 153 -1.27 -11.06 3.91
CA PHE A 153 -0.49 -12.27 4.15
C PHE A 153 -1.26 -13.17 5.11
N TYR A 154 -1.60 -14.37 4.64
CA TYR A 154 -2.37 -15.39 5.36
C TYR A 154 -1.59 -16.71 5.51
N ALA A 155 -0.76 -17.04 4.49
CA ALA A 155 0.08 -18.23 4.54
C ALA A 155 1.17 -18.03 5.59
N LYS A 156 1.33 -19.01 6.50
CA LYS A 156 2.27 -18.91 7.62
C LYS A 156 3.70 -18.65 7.17
N ASP A 157 4.13 -19.31 6.10
CA ASP A 157 5.51 -19.18 5.60
C ASP A 157 5.76 -17.78 5.01
N ASP A 158 4.81 -17.25 4.23
CA ASP A 158 4.92 -15.91 3.67
C ASP A 158 4.88 -14.84 4.77
N LEU A 159 3.99 -15.04 5.76
CA LEU A 159 3.85 -14.14 6.89
C LEU A 159 5.12 -14.16 7.76
N SER A 160 5.69 -15.32 8.05
CA SER A 160 6.94 -15.43 8.80
C SER A 160 8.08 -14.74 8.08
N LYS A 161 8.27 -15.01 6.78
CA LYS A 161 9.31 -14.36 5.96
C LYS A 161 9.15 -12.83 5.93
N LEU A 162 7.91 -12.35 5.82
CA LEU A 162 7.62 -10.92 5.86
C LEU A 162 8.01 -10.33 7.21
N LEU A 163 7.54 -10.91 8.31
CA LEU A 163 7.78 -10.39 9.65
C LEU A 163 9.25 -10.47 10.04
N ASP A 164 9.97 -11.52 9.66
CA ASP A 164 11.42 -11.62 9.87
C ASP A 164 12.18 -10.44 9.22
N LYS A 165 11.74 -9.98 8.03
CA LYS A 165 12.36 -8.85 7.35
C LYS A 165 11.95 -7.50 7.92
N LEU A 166 10.71 -7.35 8.38
CA LEU A 166 10.16 -6.08 8.85
C LEU A 166 10.47 -5.80 10.32
N THR A 167 10.48 -6.82 11.19
CA THR A 167 10.62 -6.65 12.65
C THR A 167 11.82 -5.79 13.06
N PRO A 168 13.02 -5.90 12.46
CA PRO A 168 14.16 -5.05 12.83
C PRO A 168 13.91 -3.54 12.60
N HIS A 169 12.93 -3.20 11.75
CA HIS A 169 12.63 -1.83 11.34
C HIS A 169 11.32 -1.30 11.93
N LEU A 170 10.47 -2.17 12.51
CA LEU A 170 9.22 -1.76 13.15
C LEU A 170 9.49 -0.97 14.44
N ARG A 171 8.64 0.00 14.75
CA ARG A 171 8.71 0.82 15.95
C ARG A 171 7.46 0.70 16.81
N MET A 172 6.29 0.68 16.18
CA MET A 172 5.00 0.64 16.87
C MET A 172 4.44 -0.78 16.97
N LYS A 173 4.69 -1.62 15.98
CA LYS A 173 4.12 -2.98 15.89
C LYS A 173 5.17 -4.10 16.03
N ASP A 174 6.37 -3.79 16.53
CA ASP A 174 7.44 -4.76 16.72
C ASP A 174 7.03 -5.90 17.68
N MET A 175 6.37 -5.55 18.77
CA MET A 175 5.88 -6.51 19.75
C MET A 175 4.80 -7.42 19.21
N GLN A 176 3.83 -6.86 18.44
CA GLN A 176 2.82 -7.66 17.75
C GLN A 176 3.46 -8.61 16.73
N ALA A 177 4.47 -8.14 15.98
CA ALA A 177 5.19 -8.96 15.01
C ALA A 177 5.88 -10.15 15.68
N LYS A 178 6.66 -9.89 16.74
CA LYS A 178 7.33 -10.93 17.53
C LYS A 178 6.32 -11.92 18.11
N ALA A 179 5.23 -11.45 18.69
CA ALA A 179 4.19 -12.31 19.26
C ALA A 179 3.49 -13.18 18.20
N VAL A 180 3.26 -12.64 16.99
CA VAL A 180 2.70 -13.42 15.86
C VAL A 180 3.69 -14.47 15.37
N MET A 181 4.98 -14.15 15.28
CA MET A 181 6.01 -15.14 14.92
C MET A 181 6.10 -16.25 15.96
N ALA A 182 6.10 -15.92 17.26
CA ALA A 182 6.03 -16.90 18.33
C ALA A 182 4.78 -17.77 18.23
N TYR A 183 3.62 -17.17 17.98
CA TYR A 183 2.36 -17.90 17.80
C TYR A 183 2.39 -18.90 16.63
N ILE A 184 3.02 -18.55 15.52
CA ILE A 184 3.13 -19.45 14.35
C ILE A 184 3.95 -20.70 14.69
N ARG A 185 5.02 -20.56 15.46
CA ARG A 185 5.96 -21.62 15.83
C ARG A 185 5.50 -22.46 17.03
N GLU A 186 4.68 -21.88 17.91
CA GLU A 186 4.25 -22.51 19.15
C GLU A 186 3.28 -23.67 18.90
N THR A 187 3.38 -24.71 19.71
CA THR A 187 2.49 -25.89 19.71
C THR A 187 1.60 -25.96 20.95
N ASP A 188 2.05 -25.37 22.05
CA ASP A 188 1.29 -25.33 23.31
C ASP A 188 0.05 -24.43 23.16
N ARG A 189 -1.12 -24.99 23.47
CA ARG A 189 -2.41 -24.30 23.33
C ARG A 189 -2.58 -23.13 24.31
N VAL A 190 -2.02 -23.26 25.52
CA VAL A 190 -2.12 -22.21 26.56
C VAL A 190 -1.31 -21.01 26.11
N LYS A 191 -0.03 -21.23 25.73
CA LYS A 191 0.84 -20.19 25.21
C LYS A 191 0.24 -19.53 23.97
N LYS A 192 -0.27 -20.31 23.01
CA LYS A 192 -0.99 -19.75 21.86
C LYS A 192 -2.15 -18.85 22.24
N THR A 193 -2.93 -19.25 23.22
CA THR A 193 -4.06 -18.43 23.67
C THR A 193 -3.59 -17.11 24.25
N GLN A 194 -2.50 -17.11 25.02
CA GLN A 194 -1.95 -15.88 25.61
C GLN A 194 -1.34 -14.97 24.54
N LEU A 195 -0.55 -15.52 23.63
CA LEU A 195 0.00 -14.78 22.46
C LEU A 195 -1.11 -14.14 21.60
N LYS A 196 -2.18 -14.89 21.33
CA LYS A 196 -3.35 -14.36 20.60
C LYS A 196 -3.99 -13.20 21.35
N ARG A 197 -4.26 -13.36 22.66
CA ARG A 197 -4.85 -12.31 23.49
C ARG A 197 -3.98 -11.05 23.53
N PHE A 198 -2.67 -11.22 23.67
CA PHE A 198 -1.72 -10.11 23.66
C PHE A 198 -1.80 -9.32 22.35
N VAL A 199 -1.74 -9.98 21.19
CA VAL A 199 -1.84 -9.32 19.87
C VAL A 199 -3.20 -8.62 19.72
N GLN A 200 -4.29 -9.25 20.14
CA GLN A 200 -5.63 -8.66 20.07
C GLN A 200 -5.78 -7.45 21.00
N PHE A 201 -5.19 -7.49 22.18
CA PHE A 201 -5.17 -6.35 23.10
C PHE A 201 -4.38 -5.19 22.50
N SER A 202 -3.16 -5.42 22.04
CA SER A 202 -2.29 -4.38 21.44
C SER A 202 -2.95 -3.68 20.26
N ASN A 203 -3.78 -4.38 19.47
CA ASN A 203 -4.55 -3.78 18.39
C ASN A 203 -5.75 -2.92 18.87
N ARG A 204 -6.13 -3.02 20.12
CA ARG A 204 -7.24 -2.26 20.72
C ARG A 204 -6.76 -1.17 21.68
N GLU A 205 -5.47 -1.14 21.98
CA GLU A 205 -4.85 -0.13 22.83
C GLU A 205 -5.11 1.26 22.22
N GLY A 206 -5.58 2.21 23.07
CA GLY A 206 -5.95 3.55 22.59
C GLY A 206 -7.37 3.66 21.99
N THR A 207 -8.15 2.60 21.93
CA THR A 207 -9.58 2.67 21.59
C THR A 207 -10.44 2.68 22.87
N ALA A 208 -11.68 3.19 22.80
CA ALA A 208 -12.64 3.15 23.92
C ALA A 208 -12.90 1.73 24.47
N LYS A 209 -12.53 0.68 23.73
CA LYS A 209 -12.57 -0.72 24.17
C LYS A 209 -11.24 -1.19 24.80
N GLY A 210 -10.20 -0.39 24.75
CA GLY A 210 -8.85 -0.69 25.24
C GLY A 210 -8.56 -0.20 26.65
N GLU A 211 -9.57 0.27 27.40
CA GLU A 211 -9.41 0.71 28.81
C GLU A 211 -9.13 -0.44 29.79
N ARG A 212 -9.27 -1.69 29.34
CA ARG A 212 -8.93 -2.86 30.14
C ARG A 212 -7.44 -3.14 30.09
N SER A 213 -6.84 -3.42 31.24
CA SER A 213 -5.42 -3.81 31.31
C SER A 213 -5.18 -5.19 30.68
N LEU A 214 -3.94 -5.48 30.29
CA LEU A 214 -3.55 -6.84 29.86
C LEU A 214 -3.87 -7.89 30.92
N GLN A 215 -3.76 -7.52 32.21
CA GLN A 215 -4.11 -8.39 33.33
C GLN A 215 -5.58 -8.81 33.31
N ASP A 216 -6.50 -7.90 32.94
CA ASP A 216 -7.93 -8.22 32.79
C ASP A 216 -8.18 -9.24 31.66
N TRP A 217 -7.25 -9.37 30.74
CA TRP A 217 -7.26 -10.37 29.69
C TRP A 217 -6.56 -11.67 30.09
N GLY A 218 -6.04 -11.73 31.31
CA GLY A 218 -5.27 -12.86 31.83
C GLY A 218 -3.96 -13.08 31.09
N VAL A 219 -3.31 -11.98 30.69
CA VAL A 219 -2.04 -11.99 29.94
C VAL A 219 -0.99 -11.27 30.76
N ASP A 220 0.09 -11.97 31.06
CA ASP A 220 1.31 -11.39 31.59
C ASP A 220 2.22 -10.96 30.42
N ARG A 221 2.45 -9.65 30.30
CA ARG A 221 3.22 -9.07 29.23
C ARG A 221 4.67 -9.59 29.20
N ASP A 222 5.31 -9.63 30.33
CA ASP A 222 6.73 -9.99 30.43
C ASP A 222 6.94 -11.47 30.06
N THR A 223 6.04 -12.33 30.52
CA THR A 223 6.02 -13.75 30.13
C THR A 223 5.81 -13.90 28.61
N VAL A 224 4.84 -13.19 28.03
CA VAL A 224 4.60 -13.26 26.57
C VAL A 224 5.81 -12.74 25.78
N MET A 225 6.42 -11.65 26.24
CA MET A 225 7.58 -11.09 25.59
C MET A 225 8.82 -12.00 25.70
N SER A 226 9.03 -12.67 26.83
CA SER A 226 10.11 -13.64 26.96
C SER A 226 10.00 -14.80 25.97
N TRP A 227 8.77 -15.23 25.66
CA TRP A 227 8.55 -16.24 24.60
C TRP A 227 8.80 -15.70 23.19
N ALA A 228 8.53 -14.41 22.98
CA ALA A 228 8.69 -13.76 21.68
C ALA A 228 10.15 -13.36 21.40
N GLU A 229 10.94 -13.11 22.43
CA GLU A 229 12.36 -12.73 22.34
C GLU A 229 13.31 -13.95 22.34
N GLY A 230 12.87 -15.07 22.84
CA GLY A 230 13.62 -16.34 22.84
C GLY A 230 13.65 -17.05 21.48
N LEU A 231 13.22 -16.37 20.42
CA LEU A 231 13.16 -16.83 19.03
C LEU A 231 14.23 -16.17 18.20
#